data_24dcb65b547d2242e3065147fb7ff446
#
_entry.id   24dcb65b547d2242e3065147fb7ff446
#
_cell.length_a   1.000
_cell.length_b   1.000
_cell.length_c   1.000
_cell.angle_alpha   90.00
_cell.angle_beta   90.00
_cell.angle_gamma   90.00
#
_symmetry.space_group_name_H-M   'P 1'
#
loop_
_entity.id
_entity.type
_entity.pdbx_description
1 polymer ?
#
loop_
_entity_poly.entity_id
_entity_poly.type
_entity_poly.pdbx_seq_one_letter_code
_entity_poly.pdbx_strand_id
1 'polypeptide(L)'
;MPQKMASGTQTIFYWKGNTTPPASYKKWTDMVTALLSHLCERYTTDEVVTWPIEVWNEPNLPGFWENADMPEYFKLFHTTFDAIKKLDSRFLVGGPAVCGGTDEVWIRSFMEYCETNDLAVDFVTRHHYTSEPPKTQGHYSYIELMDPEDGFANLHTTREIIDSFPRFKGLPIHITEFNTSYVPNCPIHDTNQN
;
A
#
# COMPACT_ATOMS: atom_id res chain seq x y z
N MET A 1 5.09 1.41 11.98
CA MET A 1 6.53 1.40 12.35
C MET A 1 6.67 0.86 13.76
N PRO A 2 7.56 -0.08 14.08
CA PRO A 2 7.85 -0.46 15.46
C PRO A 2 8.33 0.75 16.25
N GLN A 3 7.75 0.99 17.43
CA GLN A 3 7.98 2.22 18.19
C GLN A 3 9.47 2.52 18.48
N LYS A 4 10.28 1.49 18.73
CA LYS A 4 11.73 1.62 18.98
C LYS A 4 12.54 1.97 17.73
N MET A 5 11.92 1.92 16.55
CA MET A 5 12.55 2.19 15.26
C MET A 5 12.02 3.47 14.62
N ALA A 6 10.94 4.03 15.16
CA ALA A 6 10.28 5.22 14.63
C ALA A 6 11.15 6.49 14.78
N SER A 7 11.09 7.37 13.79
CA SER A 7 11.77 8.68 13.82
C SER A 7 10.99 9.73 14.61
N GLY A 8 9.70 9.53 14.80
CA GLY A 8 8.78 10.46 15.43
C GLY A 8 7.72 9.78 16.29
N THR A 9 6.71 10.56 16.68
CA THR A 9 5.68 10.14 17.64
C THR A 9 4.27 10.10 17.06
N GLN A 10 4.09 10.40 15.77
CA GLN A 10 2.78 10.32 15.12
C GLN A 10 2.25 8.89 15.18
N THR A 11 1.02 8.74 15.59
CA THR A 11 0.36 7.44 15.71
C THR A 11 -1.06 7.48 15.19
N ILE A 12 -1.58 6.33 14.80
CA ILE A 12 -2.97 6.16 14.37
C ILE A 12 -3.65 5.06 15.20
N PHE A 13 -4.98 5.12 15.27
CA PHE A 13 -5.87 4.23 16.01
C PHE A 13 -5.65 4.23 17.53
N TYR A 14 -6.53 3.58 18.27
CA TYR A 14 -6.48 3.52 19.72
C TYR A 14 -5.27 2.73 20.26
N TRP A 15 -4.73 1.78 19.48
CA TRP A 15 -3.51 1.01 19.81
C TRP A 15 -2.21 1.73 19.48
N LYS A 16 -2.31 2.99 19.00
CA LYS A 16 -1.17 3.87 18.76
C LYS A 16 -0.11 3.28 17.81
N GLY A 17 -0.56 2.71 16.69
CA GLY A 17 0.33 2.31 15.59
C GLY A 17 1.15 3.49 15.09
N ASN A 18 2.47 3.43 15.17
CA ASN A 18 3.32 4.55 14.73
C ASN A 18 3.41 4.61 13.21
N THR A 19 3.26 5.81 12.64
CA THR A 19 3.17 6.07 11.20
C THR A 19 4.31 6.96 10.66
N THR A 20 5.36 7.15 11.46
CA THR A 20 6.54 7.91 11.03
C THR A 20 7.56 7.03 10.31
N PRO A 21 8.44 7.60 9.47
CA PRO A 21 9.57 6.87 8.89
C PRO A 21 10.47 6.18 9.92
N PRO A 22 11.33 5.24 9.51
CA PRO A 22 12.31 4.67 10.42
C PRO A 22 13.40 5.69 10.75
N ALA A 23 13.81 5.78 12.02
CA ALA A 23 14.94 6.59 12.46
C ALA A 23 16.28 6.08 11.87
N SER A 24 16.32 4.83 11.42
CA SER A 24 17.47 4.20 10.77
C SER A 24 16.99 3.18 9.74
N TYR A 25 17.23 3.47 8.47
CA TYR A 25 16.93 2.55 7.38
C TYR A 25 17.72 1.25 7.48
N LYS A 26 18.96 1.29 7.98
CA LYS A 26 19.73 0.08 8.24
C LYS A 26 19.03 -0.85 9.24
N LYS A 27 18.54 -0.31 10.36
CA LYS A 27 17.80 -1.13 11.35
C LYS A 27 16.49 -1.67 10.78
N TRP A 28 15.82 -0.87 9.94
CA TRP A 28 14.60 -1.30 9.24
C TRP A 28 14.89 -2.50 8.33
N THR A 29 15.89 -2.40 7.47
CA THR A 29 16.28 -3.50 6.57
C THR A 29 16.78 -4.73 7.33
N ASP A 30 17.55 -4.55 8.40
CA ASP A 30 17.99 -5.65 9.26
C ASP A 30 16.77 -6.40 9.86
N MET A 31 15.73 -5.67 10.28
CA MET A 31 14.49 -6.27 10.78
C MET A 31 13.72 -7.03 9.70
N VAL A 32 13.54 -6.41 8.52
CA VAL A 32 12.82 -7.03 7.40
C VAL A 32 13.53 -8.31 6.95
N THR A 33 14.84 -8.28 6.78
CA THR A 33 15.61 -9.46 6.37
C THR A 33 15.62 -10.54 7.44
N ALA A 34 15.70 -10.17 8.71
CA ALA A 34 15.60 -11.13 9.82
C ALA A 34 14.22 -11.81 9.88
N LEU A 35 13.14 -11.05 9.64
CA LEU A 35 11.78 -11.60 9.54
C LEU A 35 11.67 -12.61 8.41
N LEU A 36 12.12 -12.24 7.19
CA LEU A 36 12.04 -13.14 6.02
C LEU A 36 12.92 -14.38 6.21
N SER A 37 14.13 -14.25 6.76
CA SER A 37 14.98 -15.39 7.06
C SER A 37 14.29 -16.35 8.05
N HIS A 38 13.67 -15.81 9.11
CA HIS A 38 12.92 -16.62 10.06
C HIS A 38 11.72 -17.33 9.40
N LEU A 39 11.00 -16.67 8.50
CA LEU A 39 9.89 -17.28 7.78
C LEU A 39 10.39 -18.41 6.84
N CYS A 40 11.52 -18.21 6.16
CA CYS A 40 12.13 -19.24 5.33
C CYS A 40 12.59 -20.45 6.13
N GLU A 41 13.16 -20.24 7.33
CA GLU A 41 13.52 -21.33 8.25
C GLU A 41 12.27 -22.11 8.71
N ARG A 42 11.15 -21.43 8.92
CA ARG A 42 9.91 -22.02 9.43
C ARG A 42 9.09 -22.72 8.35
N TYR A 43 8.98 -22.15 7.16
CA TYR A 43 8.06 -22.59 6.10
C TYR A 43 8.76 -23.06 4.82
N THR A 44 10.08 -23.07 4.80
CA THR A 44 10.97 -23.26 3.64
C THR A 44 11.06 -22.02 2.73
N THR A 45 12.22 -21.85 2.11
CA THR A 45 12.43 -20.72 1.19
C THR A 45 11.51 -20.85 -0.04
N ASP A 46 11.33 -22.06 -0.59
CA ASP A 46 10.51 -22.28 -1.78
C ASP A 46 9.03 -21.96 -1.56
N GLU A 47 8.54 -22.07 -0.34
CA GLU A 47 7.20 -21.61 0.03
C GLU A 47 7.15 -20.08 0.15
N VAL A 48 8.05 -19.49 0.94
CA VAL A 48 7.98 -18.05 1.27
C VAL A 48 8.24 -17.15 0.06
N VAL A 49 9.05 -17.57 -0.91
CA VAL A 49 9.25 -16.77 -2.14
C VAL A 49 7.99 -16.66 -3.02
N THR A 50 6.97 -17.48 -2.77
CA THR A 50 5.69 -17.38 -3.48
C THR A 50 4.73 -16.35 -2.84
N TRP A 51 5.05 -15.86 -1.63
CA TRP A 51 4.20 -14.91 -0.92
C TRP A 51 4.42 -13.49 -1.44
N PRO A 52 3.36 -12.76 -1.81
CA PRO A 52 3.48 -11.37 -2.17
C PRO A 52 3.78 -10.51 -0.94
N ILE A 53 4.85 -9.71 -1.01
CA ILE A 53 5.27 -8.80 0.05
C ILE A 53 4.90 -7.38 -0.34
N GLU A 54 3.94 -6.81 0.37
CA GLU A 54 3.51 -5.43 0.20
C GLU A 54 4.23 -4.52 1.19
N VAL A 55 4.77 -3.40 0.69
CA VAL A 55 5.54 -2.47 1.53
C VAL A 55 4.67 -1.32 1.98
N TRP A 56 4.33 -1.33 3.29
CA TRP A 56 3.52 -0.33 3.97
C TRP A 56 2.02 -0.40 3.67
N ASN A 57 1.25 0.60 4.20
CA ASN A 57 -0.19 0.74 4.03
C ASN A 57 -0.59 2.21 3.87
N GLU A 58 -1.32 2.53 2.83
CA GLU A 58 -1.89 3.85 2.53
C GLU A 58 -0.95 5.04 2.75
N PRO A 59 0.26 5.05 2.14
CA PRO A 59 1.22 6.13 2.34
C PRO A 59 0.73 7.48 1.78
N ASN A 60 -0.33 7.47 0.99
CA ASN A 60 -0.99 8.63 0.44
C ASN A 60 -1.92 9.35 1.45
N LEU A 61 -2.11 8.79 2.65
CA LEU A 61 -2.90 9.39 3.72
C LEU A 61 -2.00 9.88 4.85
N PRO A 62 -2.09 11.18 5.26
CA PRO A 62 -1.23 11.75 6.32
C PRO A 62 -1.37 11.04 7.67
N GLY A 63 -2.49 10.36 7.91
CA GLY A 63 -2.71 9.57 9.12
C GLY A 63 -1.93 8.24 9.13
N PHE A 64 -1.69 7.64 7.98
CA PHE A 64 -1.03 6.34 7.83
C PHE A 64 0.47 6.45 7.49
N TRP A 65 0.89 7.57 6.93
CA TRP A 65 2.28 7.92 6.67
C TRP A 65 2.47 9.41 6.96
N GLU A 66 3.46 9.74 7.77
CA GLU A 66 3.69 11.10 8.22
C GLU A 66 3.73 12.10 7.06
N ASN A 67 2.81 13.09 7.09
CA ASN A 67 2.62 14.11 6.05
C ASN A 67 2.26 13.56 4.65
N ALA A 68 1.94 12.28 4.49
CA ALA A 68 1.84 11.63 3.18
C ALA A 68 3.07 11.91 2.30
N ASP A 69 4.26 11.93 2.91
CA ASP A 69 5.52 12.28 2.25
C ASP A 69 5.89 11.20 1.22
N MET A 70 5.57 11.46 -0.04
CA MET A 70 5.77 10.54 -1.15
C MET A 70 7.27 10.23 -1.39
N PRO A 71 8.18 11.21 -1.44
CA PRO A 71 9.61 10.95 -1.55
C PRO A 71 10.17 10.04 -0.43
N GLU A 72 9.76 10.28 0.81
CA GLU A 72 10.21 9.47 1.94
C GLU A 72 9.59 8.06 1.92
N TYR A 73 8.34 7.92 1.43
CA TYR A 73 7.77 6.60 1.17
C TYR A 73 8.53 5.84 0.06
N PHE A 74 8.86 6.50 -1.04
CA PHE A 74 9.61 5.85 -2.12
C PHE A 74 11.01 5.41 -1.66
N LYS A 75 11.64 6.16 -0.78
CA LYS A 75 12.89 5.76 -0.14
C LYS A 75 12.70 4.53 0.76
N LEU A 76 11.61 4.47 1.55
CA LEU A 76 11.27 3.28 2.33
C LEU A 76 11.08 2.07 1.42
N PHE A 77 10.28 2.23 0.36
CA PHE A 77 10.00 1.17 -0.61
C PHE A 77 11.29 0.65 -1.24
N HIS A 78 12.09 1.52 -1.85
CA HIS A 78 13.32 1.18 -2.55
C HIS A 78 14.31 0.46 -1.62
N THR A 79 14.56 1.01 -0.45
CA THR A 79 15.49 0.42 0.52
C THR A 79 15.00 -0.97 0.99
N THR A 80 13.69 -1.15 1.13
CA THR A 80 13.07 -2.42 1.48
C THR A 80 13.16 -3.42 0.34
N PHE A 81 12.83 -2.99 -0.88
CA PHE A 81 12.91 -3.78 -2.12
C PHE A 81 14.32 -4.35 -2.30
N ASP A 82 15.34 -3.49 -2.26
CA ASP A 82 16.73 -3.91 -2.42
C ASP A 82 17.18 -4.93 -1.36
N ALA A 83 16.79 -4.70 -0.10
CA ALA A 83 17.13 -5.61 0.98
C ALA A 83 16.49 -6.99 0.79
N ILE A 84 15.23 -7.05 0.35
CA ILE A 84 14.50 -8.28 0.08
C ILE A 84 15.08 -9.01 -1.13
N LYS A 85 15.25 -8.31 -2.26
CA LYS A 85 15.79 -8.88 -3.49
C LYS A 85 17.25 -9.35 -3.34
N LYS A 86 18.02 -8.72 -2.47
CA LYS A 86 19.37 -9.15 -2.09
C LYS A 86 19.37 -10.43 -1.26
N LEU A 87 18.36 -10.66 -0.43
CA LEU A 87 18.21 -11.89 0.35
C LEU A 87 17.94 -13.09 -0.58
N ASP A 88 16.93 -12.96 -1.44
CA ASP A 88 16.65 -13.88 -2.55
C ASP A 88 15.85 -13.13 -3.63
N SER A 89 16.36 -13.14 -4.86
CA SER A 89 15.76 -12.44 -5.99
C SER A 89 14.38 -12.95 -6.40
N ARG A 90 14.00 -14.16 -5.96
CA ARG A 90 12.69 -14.78 -6.23
C ARG A 90 11.54 -14.19 -5.40
N PHE A 91 11.83 -13.49 -4.29
CA PHE A 91 10.76 -12.85 -3.51
C PHE A 91 9.92 -11.90 -4.37
N LEU A 92 8.61 -11.96 -4.20
CA LEU A 92 7.66 -11.07 -4.86
C LEU A 92 7.46 -9.81 -4.02
N VAL A 93 7.81 -8.63 -4.56
CA VAL A 93 7.73 -7.36 -3.84
C VAL A 93 6.94 -6.33 -4.65
N GLY A 94 5.96 -5.70 -4.02
CA GLY A 94 5.12 -4.68 -4.63
C GLY A 94 4.60 -3.62 -3.65
N GLY A 95 3.81 -2.72 -4.16
CA GLY A 95 3.19 -1.58 -3.51
C GLY A 95 2.45 -0.73 -4.54
N PRO A 96 2.08 0.50 -4.27
CA PRO A 96 2.27 1.27 -3.03
C PRO A 96 1.13 1.18 -1.99
N ALA A 97 0.16 0.28 -2.14
CA ALA A 97 -0.97 0.09 -1.21
C ALA A 97 -1.77 1.38 -0.95
N VAL A 98 -2.06 2.15 -1.98
CA VAL A 98 -2.74 3.44 -1.83
C VAL A 98 -4.26 3.28 -1.72
N CYS A 99 -4.92 4.17 -0.97
CA CYS A 99 -6.37 4.26 -1.04
C CYS A 99 -6.81 4.78 -2.42
N GLY A 100 -8.00 4.37 -2.87
CA GLY A 100 -8.54 4.72 -4.19
C GLY A 100 -8.69 6.22 -4.44
N GLY A 101 -8.81 6.59 -5.71
CA GLY A 101 -9.00 7.98 -6.15
C GLY A 101 -7.71 8.82 -6.23
N THR A 102 -6.55 8.22 -6.00
CA THR A 102 -5.25 8.92 -6.07
C THR A 102 -4.31 8.34 -7.13
N ASP A 103 -4.82 7.46 -7.99
CA ASP A 103 -4.06 6.67 -8.94
C ASP A 103 -3.20 7.53 -9.87
N GLU A 104 -3.77 8.61 -10.46
CA GLU A 104 -3.06 9.50 -11.37
C GLU A 104 -1.87 10.22 -10.72
N VAL A 105 -1.89 10.38 -9.41
CA VAL A 105 -0.77 11.00 -8.69
C VAL A 105 0.15 9.92 -8.13
N TRP A 106 -0.37 9.00 -7.32
CA TRP A 106 0.46 8.07 -6.57
C TRP A 106 0.91 6.85 -7.34
N ILE A 107 0.01 6.18 -8.07
CA ILE A 107 0.39 5.02 -8.89
C ILE A 107 1.31 5.46 -10.03
N ARG A 108 0.98 6.56 -10.72
CA ARG A 108 1.83 7.09 -11.79
C ARG A 108 3.23 7.44 -11.27
N SER A 109 3.32 8.23 -10.18
CA SER A 109 4.62 8.60 -9.60
C SER A 109 5.41 7.39 -9.09
N PHE A 110 4.72 6.37 -8.56
CA PHE A 110 5.35 5.12 -8.14
C PHE A 110 5.94 4.37 -9.34
N MET A 111 5.20 4.26 -10.44
CA MET A 111 5.70 3.60 -11.67
C MET A 111 6.86 4.37 -12.29
N GLU A 112 6.78 5.71 -12.35
CA GLU A 112 7.88 6.58 -12.80
C GLU A 112 9.14 6.39 -11.93
N TYR A 113 8.95 6.32 -10.61
CA TYR A 113 10.05 6.07 -9.68
C TYR A 113 10.69 4.70 -9.89
N CYS A 114 9.89 3.66 -10.05
CA CYS A 114 10.36 2.30 -10.32
C CYS A 114 11.12 2.22 -11.65
N GLU A 115 10.62 2.87 -12.70
CA GLU A 115 11.28 2.90 -14.01
C GLU A 115 12.63 3.65 -13.93
N THR A 116 12.65 4.82 -13.31
CA THR A 116 13.83 5.67 -13.17
C THR A 116 14.93 5.03 -12.35
N ASN A 117 14.58 4.25 -11.32
CA ASN A 117 15.53 3.60 -10.42
C ASN A 117 15.77 2.12 -10.73
N ASP A 118 15.30 1.65 -11.88
CA ASP A 118 15.45 0.26 -12.33
C ASP A 118 14.88 -0.81 -11.37
N LEU A 119 13.82 -0.49 -10.64
CA LEU A 119 13.18 -1.43 -9.74
C LEU A 119 12.20 -2.34 -10.49
N ALA A 120 12.53 -3.61 -10.60
CA ALA A 120 11.66 -4.62 -11.22
C ALA A 120 10.62 -5.12 -10.20
N VAL A 121 9.61 -4.28 -9.92
CA VAL A 121 8.50 -4.66 -9.04
C VAL A 121 7.68 -5.80 -9.65
N ASP A 122 7.14 -6.68 -8.81
CA ASP A 122 6.46 -7.89 -9.25
C ASP A 122 4.95 -7.70 -9.39
N PHE A 123 4.37 -6.70 -8.69
CA PHE A 123 2.95 -6.36 -8.73
C PHE A 123 2.73 -4.93 -8.22
N VAL A 124 1.56 -4.39 -8.52
CA VAL A 124 1.09 -3.11 -7.98
C VAL A 124 -0.08 -3.36 -7.03
N THR A 125 -0.17 -2.62 -5.94
CA THR A 125 -1.26 -2.75 -4.97
C THR A 125 -2.01 -1.45 -4.77
N ARG A 126 -3.32 -1.58 -4.54
CA ARG A 126 -4.21 -0.49 -4.15
C ARG A 126 -5.40 -1.02 -3.35
N HIS A 127 -6.09 -0.11 -2.67
CA HIS A 127 -7.35 -0.40 -2.00
C HIS A 127 -8.55 0.03 -2.85
N HIS A 128 -9.68 -0.63 -2.67
CA HIS A 128 -10.90 -0.32 -3.39
C HIS A 128 -12.11 -0.42 -2.49
N TYR A 129 -12.59 0.73 -2.04
CA TYR A 129 -13.85 0.86 -1.32
C TYR A 129 -14.88 1.50 -2.25
N THR A 130 -16.07 0.89 -2.38
CA THR A 130 -17.12 1.38 -3.27
C THR A 130 -18.00 2.43 -2.57
N SER A 131 -17.35 3.44 -2.01
CA SER A 131 -18.00 4.54 -1.32
C SER A 131 -17.55 5.89 -1.89
N GLU A 132 -18.51 6.82 -1.96
CA GLU A 132 -18.25 8.21 -2.28
C GLU A 132 -17.46 8.91 -1.15
N PRO A 133 -16.80 10.03 -1.44
CA PRO A 133 -16.22 10.87 -0.39
C PRO A 133 -17.29 11.27 0.66
N PRO A 134 -16.89 11.42 1.94
CA PRO A 134 -17.82 11.82 2.98
C PRO A 134 -18.52 13.13 2.67
N LYS A 135 -19.84 13.16 2.85
CA LYS A 135 -20.68 14.35 2.72
C LYS A 135 -21.09 14.84 4.10
N THR A 136 -21.22 16.16 4.28
CA THR A 136 -21.65 16.77 5.54
C THR A 136 -22.89 17.60 5.31
N GLN A 137 -23.92 17.37 6.15
CA GLN A 137 -25.15 18.16 6.18
C GLN A 137 -25.41 18.63 7.62
N GLY A 138 -25.17 19.90 7.88
CA GLY A 138 -25.21 20.45 9.24
C GLY A 138 -24.16 19.80 10.14
N HIS A 139 -24.60 19.12 11.19
CA HIS A 139 -23.73 18.36 12.10
C HIS A 139 -23.60 16.88 11.76
N TYR A 140 -24.24 16.45 10.68
CA TYR A 140 -24.29 15.06 10.28
C TYR A 140 -23.31 14.81 9.13
N SER A 141 -22.46 13.81 9.29
CA SER A 141 -21.58 13.32 8.23
C SER A 141 -22.02 11.91 7.82
N TYR A 142 -22.10 11.67 6.52
CA TYR A 142 -22.53 10.40 5.96
C TYR A 142 -21.72 10.06 4.70
N ILE A 143 -21.74 8.78 4.33
CA ILE A 143 -21.09 8.26 3.14
C ILE A 143 -22.17 7.59 2.29
N GLU A 144 -22.17 7.85 1.01
CA GLU A 144 -23.01 7.16 0.02
C GLU A 144 -22.20 6.06 -0.68
N LEU A 145 -22.90 5.04 -1.17
CA LEU A 145 -22.26 4.05 -2.03
C LEU A 145 -21.95 4.67 -3.40
N MET A 146 -20.82 4.29 -3.94
CA MET A 146 -20.42 4.62 -5.31
C MET A 146 -21.27 3.80 -6.30
N ASP A 147 -21.51 4.35 -7.48
CA ASP A 147 -22.02 3.55 -8.59
C ASP A 147 -20.98 2.46 -8.93
N PRO A 148 -21.37 1.19 -9.05
CA PRO A 148 -20.43 0.12 -9.41
C PRO A 148 -19.64 0.37 -10.69
N GLU A 149 -20.23 1.01 -11.70
CA GLU A 149 -19.54 1.34 -12.94
C GLU A 149 -18.42 2.37 -12.73
N ASP A 150 -18.62 3.35 -11.84
CA ASP A 150 -17.57 4.31 -11.44
C ASP A 150 -16.44 3.59 -10.68
N GLY A 151 -16.79 2.61 -9.86
CA GLY A 151 -15.82 1.75 -9.19
C GLY A 151 -14.95 0.97 -10.18
N PHE A 152 -15.56 0.36 -11.19
CA PHE A 152 -14.83 -0.34 -12.26
C PHE A 152 -13.98 0.62 -13.10
N ALA A 153 -14.48 1.81 -13.41
CA ALA A 153 -13.72 2.84 -14.13
C ALA A 153 -12.45 3.22 -13.37
N ASN A 154 -12.51 3.35 -12.04
CA ASN A 154 -11.33 3.60 -11.20
C ASN A 154 -10.28 2.48 -11.31
N LEU A 155 -10.69 1.21 -11.37
CA LEU A 155 -9.77 0.09 -11.56
C LEU A 155 -9.15 0.08 -12.96
N HIS A 156 -9.92 0.46 -14.00
CA HIS A 156 -9.40 0.62 -15.35
C HIS A 156 -8.33 1.71 -15.42
N THR A 157 -8.53 2.84 -14.74
CA THR A 157 -7.52 3.91 -14.65
C THR A 157 -6.20 3.38 -14.12
N THR A 158 -6.21 2.57 -13.05
CA THR A 158 -4.99 1.94 -12.53
C THR A 158 -4.31 1.08 -13.59
N ARG A 159 -5.05 0.29 -14.33
CA ARG A 159 -4.54 -0.57 -15.41
C ARG A 159 -3.91 0.25 -16.52
N GLU A 160 -4.60 1.31 -16.97
CA GLU A 160 -4.11 2.19 -18.03
C GLU A 160 -2.81 2.90 -17.63
N ILE A 161 -2.69 3.36 -16.38
CA ILE A 161 -1.47 3.96 -15.87
C ILE A 161 -0.32 2.97 -15.95
N ILE A 162 -0.47 1.76 -15.41
CA ILE A 162 0.59 0.75 -15.40
C ILE A 162 0.99 0.37 -16.83
N ASP A 163 0.01 0.15 -17.72
CA ASP A 163 0.24 -0.26 -19.10
C ASP A 163 0.83 0.85 -19.98
N SER A 164 0.78 2.10 -19.52
CA SER A 164 1.49 3.23 -20.16
C SER A 164 3.01 3.17 -20.02
N PHE A 165 3.51 2.34 -19.12
CA PHE A 165 4.94 2.05 -18.97
C PHE A 165 5.27 0.72 -19.65
N PRO A 166 5.94 0.71 -20.81
CA PRO A 166 6.17 -0.52 -21.59
C PRO A 166 6.82 -1.66 -20.79
N ARG A 167 7.73 -1.31 -19.89
CA ARG A 167 8.44 -2.26 -19.01
C ARG A 167 7.50 -2.98 -18.04
N PHE A 168 6.44 -2.31 -17.59
CA PHE A 168 5.52 -2.79 -16.57
C PHE A 168 4.16 -3.22 -17.12
N LYS A 169 4.00 -3.21 -18.42
CA LYS A 169 2.75 -3.58 -19.07
C LYS A 169 2.30 -4.98 -18.66
N GLY A 170 1.06 -5.06 -18.15
CA GLY A 170 0.47 -6.32 -17.71
C GLY A 170 0.89 -6.77 -16.31
N LEU A 171 1.63 -5.98 -15.53
CA LEU A 171 1.89 -6.30 -14.13
C LEU A 171 0.59 -6.61 -13.37
N PRO A 172 0.56 -7.62 -12.51
CA PRO A 172 -0.60 -7.88 -11.65
C PRO A 172 -0.99 -6.66 -10.81
N ILE A 173 -2.29 -6.45 -10.64
CA ILE A 173 -2.85 -5.51 -9.67
C ILE A 173 -3.49 -6.32 -8.57
N HIS A 174 -3.05 -6.14 -7.34
CA HIS A 174 -3.66 -6.76 -6.17
C HIS A 174 -4.51 -5.71 -5.43
N ILE A 175 -5.78 -6.03 -5.22
CA ILE A 175 -6.65 -5.25 -4.36
C ILE A 175 -6.51 -5.82 -2.96
N THR A 176 -5.70 -5.18 -2.12
CA THR A 176 -5.30 -5.71 -0.83
C THR A 176 -6.24 -5.33 0.31
N GLU A 177 -7.07 -4.32 0.09
CA GLU A 177 -8.24 -4.01 0.91
C GLU A 177 -9.42 -3.65 0.02
N PHE A 178 -10.60 -4.20 0.33
CA PHE A 178 -11.84 -3.86 -0.37
C PHE A 178 -13.05 -4.06 0.54
N ASN A 179 -14.03 -3.19 0.40
CA ASN A 179 -15.36 -3.35 0.97
C ASN A 179 -16.30 -2.29 0.39
N THR A 180 -17.57 -2.34 0.75
CA THR A 180 -18.56 -1.30 0.42
C THR A 180 -18.30 0.00 1.18
N SER A 181 -17.65 -0.06 2.36
CA SER A 181 -17.27 1.13 3.14
C SER A 181 -15.99 0.88 3.93
N TYR A 182 -15.20 1.94 4.12
CA TYR A 182 -14.09 1.97 5.06
C TYR A 182 -14.50 2.41 6.48
N VAL A 183 -15.77 2.76 6.69
CA VAL A 183 -16.30 3.24 7.98
C VAL A 183 -17.01 2.11 8.71
N PRO A 184 -16.47 1.64 9.85
CA PRO A 184 -16.97 0.43 10.52
C PRO A 184 -18.37 0.57 11.15
N ASN A 185 -18.89 1.77 11.29
CA ASN A 185 -20.19 2.02 11.92
C ASN A 185 -21.28 2.47 10.92
N CYS A 186 -21.07 2.29 9.64
CA CYS A 186 -22.10 2.61 8.67
C CYS A 186 -23.11 1.44 8.60
N PRO A 187 -24.35 1.60 9.09
CA PRO A 187 -25.28 0.49 9.24
C PRO A 187 -25.80 -0.09 7.92
N ILE A 188 -25.48 0.56 6.80
CA ILE A 188 -25.95 0.14 5.47
C ILE A 188 -24.86 -0.59 4.70
N HIS A 189 -23.57 -0.33 4.98
CA HIS A 189 -22.47 -0.71 4.10
C HIS A 189 -21.94 -2.11 4.34
N ASP A 190 -21.88 -2.59 5.58
CA ASP A 190 -21.31 -3.90 5.92
C ASP A 190 -22.41 -4.84 6.44
N THR A 191 -23.51 -4.96 5.69
CA THR A 191 -24.62 -5.87 6.03
C THR A 191 -24.62 -7.07 5.09
N ASN A 192 -25.36 -8.13 5.49
CA ASN A 192 -25.56 -9.32 4.65
C ASN A 192 -26.33 -9.05 3.34
N GLN A 193 -26.69 -7.79 3.08
CA GLN A 193 -27.44 -7.36 1.90
C GLN A 193 -26.58 -6.63 0.86
N ASN A 194 -25.29 -6.41 1.17
CA ASN A 194 -24.33 -5.74 0.28
C ASN A 194 -23.26 -6.71 -0.21
#